data_6c618fb433b8567a9087d0c63d0c46b7
#
_entry.id   6c618fb433b8567a9087d0c63d0c46b7
#
_cell.length_a   1.000
_cell.length_b   1.000
_cell.length_c   1.000
_cell.angle_alpha   90.00
_cell.angle_beta   90.00
_cell.angle_gamma   90.00
#
_symmetry.space_group_name_H-M   'P 1'
#
loop_
_entity.id
_entity.type
_entity.pdbx_description
1 polymer ?
#
loop_
_entity_poly.entity_id
_entity_poly.type
_entity_poly.pdbx_seq_one_letter_code
_entity_poly.pdbx_strand_id
1 'polypeptide(L)'
;MIEGSPIAPPAVALALDRVAKTYGSGPHGVRALDPVSFEIARGEFVSLIGPSGCGKSTLFSIVGGLLADYEGSVLLDGTRIAGPHPQIAMVFQEESTFPWRTLIENVAFPLEVRGVERKEREARAQRTIDLVGLTGFEKRHPRDLSGGMRQRTALARALCAEPEILLMDEPFAAVDEQTRLLLGEKLLEIWQRLKQTTLLITHSIAEAVQLSDRVVVMSFRPGQIKQIVTIDLPRPRTADVLAGERFAHLVALIWNDLRAEAARGMATEGTT
;
A
#
# COMPACT_ATOMS: atom_id res chain seq x y z
N MET A 1 7.20 -39.11 -19.28
CA MET A 1 7.56 -37.70 -19.30
C MET A 1 6.26 -36.91 -19.29
N ILE A 2 5.91 -36.32 -18.16
CA ILE A 2 4.71 -35.48 -18.04
C ILE A 2 5.21 -34.06 -18.34
N GLU A 3 4.94 -33.59 -19.57
CA GLU A 3 5.15 -32.19 -19.93
C GLU A 3 4.27 -31.32 -19.02
N GLY A 4 4.90 -30.56 -18.12
CA GLY A 4 4.21 -29.55 -17.33
C GLY A 4 3.66 -28.49 -18.28
N SER A 5 2.35 -28.37 -18.36
CA SER A 5 1.70 -27.22 -19.05
C SER A 5 2.29 -25.93 -18.54
N PRO A 6 2.63 -24.96 -19.40
CA PRO A 6 3.11 -23.67 -18.99
C PRO A 6 2.06 -23.02 -18.08
N ILE A 7 2.43 -22.70 -16.84
CA ILE A 7 1.57 -21.94 -15.92
C ILE A 7 1.33 -20.59 -16.60
N ALA A 8 0.08 -20.32 -16.95
CA ALA A 8 -0.29 -19.02 -17.50
C ALA A 8 0.18 -17.92 -16.53
N PRO A 9 0.71 -16.81 -17.05
CA PRO A 9 1.11 -15.70 -16.18
C PRO A 9 -0.11 -15.26 -15.33
N PRO A 10 0.11 -14.90 -14.06
CA PRO A 10 -0.98 -14.48 -13.19
C PRO A 10 -1.71 -13.29 -13.82
N ALA A 11 -3.05 -13.31 -13.72
CA ALA A 11 -3.89 -12.25 -14.28
C ALA A 11 -3.54 -10.90 -13.65
N VAL A 12 -3.41 -9.87 -14.47
CA VAL A 12 -3.16 -8.49 -14.01
C VAL A 12 -4.43 -7.96 -13.36
N ALA A 13 -4.33 -7.55 -12.09
CA ALA A 13 -5.44 -6.96 -11.34
C ALA A 13 -5.44 -5.43 -11.47
N LEU A 14 -4.27 -4.80 -11.41
CA LEU A 14 -4.12 -3.35 -11.52
C LEU A 14 -3.01 -3.03 -12.52
N ALA A 15 -3.29 -2.15 -13.48
CA ALA A 15 -2.29 -1.66 -14.41
C ALA A 15 -2.29 -0.13 -14.48
N LEU A 16 -1.10 0.44 -14.50
CA LEU A 16 -0.86 1.85 -14.78
C LEU A 16 -0.25 1.95 -16.17
N ASP A 17 -0.87 2.73 -17.05
CA ASP A 17 -0.37 2.97 -18.40
C ASP A 17 -0.05 4.46 -18.58
N ARG A 18 1.23 4.78 -18.60
CA ARG A 18 1.79 6.12 -18.80
C ARG A 18 1.15 7.19 -17.91
N VAL A 19 0.91 6.84 -16.66
CA VAL A 19 0.34 7.76 -15.66
C VAL A 19 1.34 8.87 -15.38
N ALA A 20 0.93 10.12 -15.63
CA ALA A 20 1.76 11.28 -15.42
C ALA A 20 0.96 12.45 -14.85
N LYS A 21 1.62 13.37 -14.14
CA LYS A 21 0.94 14.52 -13.49
C LYS A 21 1.81 15.76 -13.45
N THR A 22 1.23 16.87 -13.92
CA THR A 22 1.74 18.22 -13.71
C THR A 22 0.75 19.00 -12.86
N TYR A 23 1.20 19.65 -11.79
CA TYR A 23 0.40 20.58 -11.00
C TYR A 23 0.62 22.01 -11.49
N GLY A 24 -0.46 22.79 -11.57
CA GLY A 24 -0.43 24.14 -12.13
C GLY A 24 -0.38 24.13 -13.65
N SER A 25 -0.25 25.32 -14.23
CA SER A 25 -0.25 25.54 -15.67
C SER A 25 0.82 26.54 -16.09
N GLY A 26 1.24 26.48 -17.36
CA GLY A 26 2.22 27.41 -17.93
C GLY A 26 3.62 27.30 -17.30
N PRO A 27 4.38 28.42 -17.23
CA PRO A 27 5.77 28.43 -16.78
C PRO A 27 5.96 28.03 -15.30
N HIS A 28 4.90 28.03 -14.51
CA HIS A 28 4.91 27.68 -13.09
C HIS A 28 4.39 26.25 -12.82
N GLY A 29 4.13 25.49 -13.88
CA GLY A 29 3.71 24.09 -13.74
C GLY A 29 4.84 23.22 -13.13
N VAL A 30 4.49 22.42 -12.12
CA VAL A 30 5.41 21.49 -11.47
C VAL A 30 5.10 20.07 -11.93
N ARG A 31 6.03 19.48 -12.67
CA ARG A 31 5.93 18.07 -13.07
C ARG A 31 6.21 17.19 -11.85
N ALA A 32 5.18 16.56 -11.32
CA ALA A 32 5.27 15.67 -10.16
C ALA A 32 5.62 14.24 -10.58
N LEU A 33 4.99 13.76 -11.66
CA LEU A 33 5.21 12.42 -12.22
C LEU A 33 5.44 12.53 -13.73
N ASP A 34 6.52 11.96 -14.21
CA ASP A 34 6.69 11.58 -15.60
C ASP A 34 5.93 10.26 -15.90
N PRO A 35 5.76 9.85 -17.17
CA PRO A 35 4.98 8.67 -17.48
C PRO A 35 5.45 7.42 -16.73
N VAL A 36 4.61 6.95 -15.80
CA VAL A 36 4.83 5.74 -15.00
C VAL A 36 3.94 4.63 -15.54
N SER A 37 4.54 3.47 -15.81
CA SER A 37 3.81 2.27 -16.26
C SER A 37 4.31 1.05 -15.49
N PHE A 38 3.41 0.33 -14.83
CA PHE A 38 3.66 -0.99 -14.25
C PHE A 38 2.33 -1.70 -13.98
N GLU A 39 2.41 -2.99 -13.75
CA GLU A 39 1.28 -3.85 -13.48
C GLU A 39 1.45 -4.53 -12.13
N ILE A 40 0.32 -4.85 -11.48
CA ILE A 40 0.26 -5.66 -10.27
C ILE A 40 -0.60 -6.88 -10.58
N ALA A 41 -0.02 -8.06 -10.39
CA ALA A 41 -0.74 -9.31 -10.59
C ALA A 41 -1.75 -9.55 -9.46
N ARG A 42 -2.79 -10.33 -9.75
CA ARG A 42 -3.79 -10.69 -8.74
C ARG A 42 -3.14 -11.43 -7.57
N GLY A 43 -3.39 -10.95 -6.36
CA GLY A 43 -2.82 -11.49 -5.13
C GLY A 43 -1.34 -11.14 -4.90
N GLU A 44 -0.75 -10.27 -5.71
CA GLU A 44 0.62 -9.80 -5.53
C GLU A 44 0.69 -8.67 -4.49
N PHE A 45 1.77 -8.65 -3.72
CA PHE A 45 2.11 -7.55 -2.82
C PHE A 45 3.26 -6.73 -3.43
N VAL A 46 2.98 -5.51 -3.84
CA VAL A 46 3.96 -4.59 -4.40
C VAL A 46 4.18 -3.41 -3.47
N SER A 47 5.43 -3.06 -3.18
CA SER A 47 5.75 -1.80 -2.50
C SER A 47 6.30 -0.77 -3.47
N LEU A 48 5.93 0.48 -3.25
CA LEU A 48 6.45 1.66 -3.95
C LEU A 48 7.29 2.47 -2.96
N ILE A 49 8.56 2.66 -3.28
CA ILE A 49 9.50 3.44 -2.48
C ILE A 49 10.19 4.51 -3.30
N GLY A 50 10.65 5.55 -2.64
CA GLY A 50 11.36 6.66 -3.29
C GLY A 50 11.59 7.81 -2.34
N PRO A 51 12.44 8.79 -2.69
CA PRO A 51 12.71 9.96 -1.85
C PRO A 51 11.46 10.79 -1.60
N SER A 52 11.51 11.66 -0.60
CA SER A 52 10.41 12.60 -0.33
C SER A 52 10.16 13.50 -1.54
N GLY A 53 8.89 13.78 -1.82
CA GLY A 53 8.50 14.62 -2.94
C GLY A 53 8.61 13.98 -4.33
N CYS A 54 8.95 12.71 -4.47
CA CYS A 54 9.04 12.02 -5.77
C CYS A 54 7.67 11.64 -6.39
N GLY A 55 6.56 12.02 -5.79
CA GLY A 55 5.23 11.80 -6.36
C GLY A 55 4.49 10.54 -5.89
N LYS A 56 4.96 9.81 -4.87
CA LYS A 56 4.29 8.60 -4.34
C LYS A 56 2.84 8.85 -3.94
N SER A 57 2.58 9.89 -3.11
CA SER A 57 1.22 10.22 -2.68
C SER A 57 0.35 10.75 -3.83
N THR A 58 0.96 11.37 -4.85
CA THR A 58 0.26 11.72 -6.09
C THR A 58 -0.19 10.46 -6.82
N LEU A 59 0.72 9.48 -6.99
CA LEU A 59 0.39 8.21 -7.64
C LEU A 59 -0.67 7.44 -6.83
N PHE A 60 -0.55 7.41 -5.51
CA PHE A 60 -1.55 6.82 -4.61
C PHE A 60 -2.94 7.43 -4.80
N SER A 61 -3.01 8.75 -4.85
CA SER A 61 -4.27 9.48 -5.06
C SER A 61 -4.88 9.21 -6.43
N ILE A 62 -4.05 9.08 -7.48
CA ILE A 62 -4.48 8.72 -8.83
C ILE A 62 -5.03 7.29 -8.85
N VAL A 63 -4.29 6.32 -8.31
CA VAL A 63 -4.69 4.90 -8.26
C VAL A 63 -5.95 4.71 -7.41
N GLY A 64 -6.07 5.44 -6.32
CA GLY A 64 -7.26 5.44 -5.47
C GLY A 64 -8.47 6.18 -6.04
N GLY A 65 -8.30 6.82 -7.22
CA GLY A 65 -9.37 7.59 -7.87
C GLY A 65 -9.69 8.94 -7.22
N LEU A 66 -8.84 9.41 -6.28
CA LEU A 66 -9.04 10.69 -5.59
C LEU A 66 -8.54 11.89 -6.41
N LEU A 67 -7.67 11.66 -7.39
CA LEU A 67 -7.15 12.67 -8.30
C LEU A 67 -7.49 12.25 -9.73
N ALA A 68 -8.42 12.98 -10.36
CA ALA A 68 -8.92 12.66 -11.70
C ALA A 68 -8.16 13.39 -12.82
N ASP A 69 -7.50 14.51 -12.52
CA ASP A 69 -6.73 15.30 -13.49
C ASP A 69 -5.30 14.78 -13.58
N TYR A 70 -5.07 13.80 -14.50
CA TYR A 70 -3.78 13.20 -14.81
C TYR A 70 -3.73 12.70 -16.26
N GLU A 71 -2.55 12.50 -16.79
CA GLU A 71 -2.31 11.90 -18.10
C GLU A 71 -2.19 10.37 -17.99
N GLY A 72 -2.54 9.63 -19.04
CA GLY A 72 -2.50 8.16 -19.06
C GLY A 72 -3.76 7.51 -18.53
N SER A 73 -3.65 6.29 -18.02
CA SER A 73 -4.79 5.54 -17.48
C SER A 73 -4.41 4.58 -16.36
N VAL A 74 -5.38 4.35 -15.47
CA VAL A 74 -5.35 3.30 -14.45
C VAL A 74 -6.45 2.30 -14.82
N LEU A 75 -6.07 1.03 -14.88
CA LEU A 75 -6.94 -0.06 -15.28
C LEU A 75 -7.09 -1.05 -14.11
N LEU A 76 -8.32 -1.38 -13.76
CA LEU A 76 -8.68 -2.45 -12.84
C LEU A 76 -9.30 -3.58 -13.67
N ASP A 77 -8.68 -4.77 -13.64
CA ASP A 77 -9.07 -5.91 -14.49
C ASP A 77 -9.26 -5.51 -15.97
N GLY A 78 -8.33 -4.70 -16.50
CA GLY A 78 -8.38 -4.21 -17.88
C GLY A 78 -9.41 -3.10 -18.13
N THR A 79 -10.22 -2.72 -17.15
CA THR A 79 -11.22 -1.65 -17.27
C THR A 79 -10.69 -0.34 -16.69
N ARG A 80 -10.72 0.74 -17.46
CA ARG A 80 -10.28 2.07 -16.99
C ARG A 80 -11.16 2.55 -15.86
N ILE A 81 -10.52 2.99 -14.76
CA ILE A 81 -11.18 3.67 -13.64
C ILE A 81 -11.01 5.18 -13.76
N ALA A 82 -12.09 5.94 -13.47
CA ALA A 82 -12.10 7.40 -13.59
C ALA A 82 -12.37 8.13 -12.27
N GLY A 83 -12.46 7.40 -11.15
CA GLY A 83 -12.75 7.94 -9.83
C GLY A 83 -12.70 6.85 -8.77
N PRO A 84 -13.13 7.15 -7.52
CA PRO A 84 -13.18 6.17 -6.45
C PRO A 84 -13.95 4.91 -6.87
N HIS A 85 -13.37 3.73 -6.62
CA HIS A 85 -13.94 2.46 -7.05
C HIS A 85 -14.24 1.55 -5.84
N PRO A 86 -15.41 0.88 -5.77
CA PRO A 86 -15.81 0.08 -4.62
C PRO A 86 -14.91 -1.14 -4.36
N GLN A 87 -14.16 -1.60 -5.36
CA GLN A 87 -13.20 -2.71 -5.24
C GLN A 87 -11.81 -2.24 -4.78
N ILE A 88 -11.59 -0.94 -4.61
CA ILE A 88 -10.33 -0.37 -4.10
C ILE A 88 -10.59 0.16 -2.70
N ALA A 89 -9.85 -0.34 -1.71
CA ALA A 89 -9.84 0.23 -0.37
C ALA A 89 -8.50 0.90 -0.07
N MET A 90 -8.54 1.96 0.71
CA MET A 90 -7.38 2.79 1.03
C MET A 90 -7.16 2.86 2.54
N VAL A 91 -5.91 2.71 2.94
CA VAL A 91 -5.42 3.01 4.29
C VAL A 91 -4.44 4.17 4.17
N PHE A 92 -4.74 5.28 4.82
CA PHE A 92 -3.94 6.50 4.77
C PHE A 92 -2.90 6.53 5.88
N GLN A 93 -1.87 7.35 5.72
CA GLN A 93 -0.82 7.58 6.71
C GLN A 93 -1.40 8.14 8.01
N GLU A 94 -2.33 9.10 7.92
CA GLU A 94 -3.05 9.61 9.08
C GLU A 94 -4.11 8.61 9.54
N GLU A 95 -4.26 8.50 10.86
CA GLU A 95 -5.27 7.67 11.49
C GLU A 95 -6.67 8.16 11.11
N SER A 96 -7.21 7.63 10.02
CA SER A 96 -8.51 8.05 9.47
C SER A 96 -9.72 7.44 10.21
N THR A 97 -9.55 7.03 11.47
CA THR A 97 -10.67 6.52 12.29
C THR A 97 -11.62 7.64 12.72
N PHE A 98 -12.93 7.37 12.71
CA PHE A 98 -13.94 8.31 13.17
C PHE A 98 -13.93 8.38 14.70
N PRO A 99 -13.54 9.51 15.34
CA PRO A 99 -13.37 9.59 16.79
C PRO A 99 -14.67 9.45 17.58
N TRP A 100 -15.81 9.71 16.95
CA TRP A 100 -17.16 9.58 17.54
C TRP A 100 -17.79 8.20 17.39
N ARG A 101 -17.12 7.26 16.70
CA ARG A 101 -17.55 5.88 16.52
C ARG A 101 -16.69 4.94 17.34
N THR A 102 -17.29 3.87 17.82
CA THR A 102 -16.58 2.75 18.43
C THR A 102 -15.74 2.00 17.39
N LEU A 103 -14.85 1.10 17.83
CA LEU A 103 -14.02 0.29 16.95
C LEU A 103 -14.88 -0.52 15.97
N ILE A 104 -15.89 -1.24 16.44
CA ILE A 104 -16.75 -2.05 15.57
C ILE A 104 -17.53 -1.17 14.57
N GLU A 105 -18.01 0.00 14.99
CA GLU A 105 -18.71 0.93 14.10
C GLU A 105 -17.77 1.54 13.05
N ASN A 106 -16.51 1.77 13.40
CA ASN A 106 -15.48 2.17 12.43
C ASN A 106 -15.24 1.08 11.38
N VAL A 107 -15.08 -0.17 11.82
CA VAL A 107 -14.82 -1.31 10.93
C VAL A 107 -16.02 -1.62 10.06
N ALA A 108 -17.25 -1.53 10.60
CA ALA A 108 -18.50 -1.79 9.87
C ALA A 108 -18.88 -0.68 8.88
N PHE A 109 -18.29 0.52 8.98
CA PHE A 109 -18.69 1.71 8.23
C PHE A 109 -18.78 1.52 6.71
N PRO A 110 -17.83 0.87 6.01
CA PRO A 110 -17.96 0.67 4.57
C PRO A 110 -19.20 -0.15 4.17
N LEU A 111 -19.57 -1.11 4.99
CA LEU A 111 -20.76 -1.92 4.77
C LEU A 111 -22.06 -1.15 5.08
N GLU A 112 -22.00 -0.23 6.05
CA GLU A 112 -23.09 0.70 6.34
C GLU A 112 -23.39 1.60 5.14
N VAL A 113 -22.34 2.17 4.52
CA VAL A 113 -22.47 3.00 3.31
C VAL A 113 -23.05 2.21 2.14
N ARG A 114 -22.75 0.90 2.06
CA ARG A 114 -23.32 0.00 1.04
C ARG A 114 -24.74 -0.48 1.36
N GLY A 115 -25.34 -0.02 2.46
CA GLY A 115 -26.70 -0.40 2.86
C GLY A 115 -26.84 -1.83 3.40
N VAL A 116 -25.73 -2.48 3.78
CA VAL A 116 -25.78 -3.84 4.37
C VAL A 116 -26.51 -3.80 5.71
N GLU A 117 -27.37 -4.79 5.94
CA GLU A 117 -28.18 -4.91 7.17
C GLU A 117 -27.27 -4.94 8.41
N ARG A 118 -27.73 -4.33 9.52
CA ARG A 118 -26.93 -4.11 10.72
C ARG A 118 -26.33 -5.39 11.30
N LYS A 119 -27.11 -6.44 11.42
CA LYS A 119 -26.66 -7.71 12.00
C LYS A 119 -25.57 -8.36 11.15
N GLU A 120 -25.72 -8.31 9.83
CA GLU A 120 -24.74 -8.85 8.90
C GLU A 120 -23.43 -8.03 8.93
N ARG A 121 -23.52 -6.69 8.85
CA ARG A 121 -22.31 -5.85 8.86
C ARG A 121 -21.54 -5.94 10.17
N GLU A 122 -22.23 -6.03 11.34
CA GLU A 122 -21.58 -6.24 12.63
C GLU A 122 -20.90 -7.61 12.71
N ALA A 123 -21.51 -8.66 12.17
CA ALA A 123 -20.91 -9.99 12.12
C ALA A 123 -19.66 -10.02 11.20
N ARG A 124 -19.69 -9.32 10.06
CA ARG A 124 -18.52 -9.18 9.15
C ARG A 124 -17.43 -8.36 9.81
N ALA A 125 -17.78 -7.24 10.44
CA ALA A 125 -16.85 -6.40 11.17
C ALA A 125 -16.15 -7.19 12.30
N GLN A 126 -16.90 -8.01 13.06
CA GLN A 126 -16.33 -8.84 14.13
C GLN A 126 -15.26 -9.80 13.58
N ARG A 127 -15.54 -10.52 12.47
CA ARG A 127 -14.55 -11.41 11.85
C ARG A 127 -13.27 -10.67 11.46
N THR A 128 -13.40 -9.43 10.97
CA THR A 128 -12.24 -8.64 10.58
C THR A 128 -11.49 -8.10 11.80
N ILE A 129 -12.20 -7.75 12.89
CA ILE A 129 -11.61 -7.38 14.18
C ILE A 129 -10.77 -8.53 14.75
N ASP A 130 -11.32 -9.74 14.70
CA ASP A 130 -10.63 -10.96 15.16
C ASP A 130 -9.35 -11.22 14.30
N LEU A 131 -9.47 -11.03 12.99
CA LEU A 131 -8.35 -11.18 12.04
C LEU A 131 -7.19 -10.25 12.36
N VAL A 132 -7.46 -8.99 12.72
CA VAL A 132 -6.42 -8.00 13.06
C VAL A 132 -6.00 -8.05 14.53
N GLY A 133 -6.56 -8.97 15.34
CA GLY A 133 -6.21 -9.17 16.75
C GLY A 133 -6.68 -8.03 17.66
N LEU A 134 -7.89 -7.53 17.46
CA LEU A 134 -8.53 -6.48 18.26
C LEU A 134 -9.79 -6.97 18.99
N THR A 135 -9.96 -8.29 19.13
CA THR A 135 -11.05 -8.90 19.92
C THR A 135 -11.05 -8.39 21.35
N GLY A 136 -12.21 -8.02 21.88
CA GLY A 136 -12.37 -7.45 23.22
C GLY A 136 -12.33 -5.92 23.27
N PHE A 137 -12.02 -5.24 22.14
CA PHE A 137 -11.95 -3.78 22.06
C PHE A 137 -13.09 -3.17 21.23
N GLU A 138 -14.09 -3.95 20.84
CA GLU A 138 -15.15 -3.57 19.89
C GLU A 138 -15.88 -2.29 20.27
N LYS A 139 -16.10 -2.09 21.59
CA LYS A 139 -16.86 -0.96 22.15
C LYS A 139 -15.99 0.24 22.53
N ARG A 140 -14.67 0.15 22.31
CA ARG A 140 -13.74 1.25 22.61
C ARG A 140 -13.81 2.30 21.51
N HIS A 141 -13.64 3.57 21.90
CA HIS A 141 -13.47 4.68 20.96
C HIS A 141 -11.98 4.83 20.60
N PRO A 142 -11.65 5.46 19.46
CA PRO A 142 -10.24 5.66 19.03
C PRO A 142 -9.35 6.29 20.10
N ARG A 143 -9.84 7.21 20.89
CA ARG A 143 -9.12 7.85 22.02
C ARG A 143 -8.65 6.87 23.10
N ASP A 144 -9.33 5.74 23.23
CA ASP A 144 -9.06 4.70 24.24
C ASP A 144 -8.14 3.59 23.69
N LEU A 145 -7.66 3.73 22.44
CA LEU A 145 -6.81 2.78 21.73
C LEU A 145 -5.38 3.32 21.61
N SER A 146 -4.38 2.44 21.61
CA SER A 146 -3.00 2.81 21.24
C SER A 146 -2.89 3.16 19.76
N GLY A 147 -1.81 3.84 19.33
CA GLY A 147 -1.56 4.16 17.91
C GLY A 147 -1.60 2.92 17.01
N GLY A 148 -0.92 1.84 17.41
CA GLY A 148 -0.96 0.58 16.66
C GLY A 148 -2.33 -0.09 16.63
N MET A 149 -3.16 0.08 17.68
CA MET A 149 -4.55 -0.40 17.66
C MET A 149 -5.42 0.43 16.71
N ARG A 150 -5.26 1.76 16.70
CA ARG A 150 -5.97 2.63 15.74
C ARG A 150 -5.60 2.30 14.31
N GLN A 151 -4.32 2.05 14.04
CA GLN A 151 -3.83 1.65 12.72
C GLN A 151 -4.43 0.31 12.28
N ARG A 152 -4.47 -0.69 13.17
CA ARG A 152 -5.15 -1.97 12.90
C ARG A 152 -6.66 -1.80 12.72
N THR A 153 -7.28 -0.83 13.37
CA THR A 153 -8.69 -0.50 13.15
C THR A 153 -8.92 0.06 11.75
N ALA A 154 -8.04 0.96 11.26
CA ALA A 154 -8.10 1.49 9.90
C ALA A 154 -7.90 0.39 8.85
N LEU A 155 -6.94 -0.52 9.08
CA LEU A 155 -6.74 -1.71 8.24
C LEU A 155 -7.97 -2.63 8.25
N ALA A 156 -8.54 -2.93 9.43
CA ALA A 156 -9.74 -3.74 9.56
C ALA A 156 -10.93 -3.12 8.81
N ARG A 157 -11.10 -1.81 8.89
CA ARG A 157 -12.13 -1.09 8.13
C ARG A 157 -11.95 -1.26 6.61
N ALA A 158 -10.74 -1.14 6.11
CA ALA A 158 -10.44 -1.34 4.69
C ALA A 158 -10.73 -2.79 4.26
N LEU A 159 -10.28 -3.77 5.03
CA LEU A 159 -10.49 -5.19 4.76
C LEU A 159 -11.95 -5.64 4.89
N CYS A 160 -12.73 -5.02 5.78
CA CYS A 160 -14.15 -5.33 5.97
C CYS A 160 -14.98 -5.05 4.71
N ALA A 161 -14.51 -4.16 3.86
CA ALA A 161 -15.11 -3.88 2.55
C ALA A 161 -14.89 -5.02 1.53
N GLU A 162 -14.03 -6.01 1.82
CA GLU A 162 -13.62 -7.09 0.92
C GLU A 162 -13.16 -6.55 -0.44
N PRO A 163 -12.16 -5.65 -0.48
CA PRO A 163 -11.72 -5.03 -1.71
C PRO A 163 -10.93 -6.02 -2.57
N GLU A 164 -10.83 -5.79 -3.87
CA GLU A 164 -9.89 -6.51 -4.75
C GLU A 164 -8.48 -5.94 -4.65
N ILE A 165 -8.37 -4.62 -4.48
CA ILE A 165 -7.12 -3.89 -4.34
C ILE A 165 -7.08 -3.20 -2.97
N LEU A 166 -6.01 -3.42 -2.23
CA LEU A 166 -5.71 -2.71 -1.00
C LEU A 166 -4.54 -1.73 -1.24
N LEU A 167 -4.82 -0.44 -1.12
CA LEU A 167 -3.82 0.61 -1.19
C LEU A 167 -3.46 1.05 0.23
N MET A 168 -2.18 1.14 0.55
CA MET A 168 -1.70 1.60 1.86
C MET A 168 -0.62 2.66 1.68
N ASP A 169 -0.80 3.83 2.30
CA ASP A 169 0.17 4.92 2.32
C ASP A 169 0.78 5.03 3.71
N GLU A 170 2.03 4.61 3.84
CA GLU A 170 2.82 4.64 5.07
C GLU A 170 2.07 4.16 6.33
N PRO A 171 1.41 2.98 6.29
CA PRO A 171 0.48 2.55 7.33
C PRO A 171 1.10 2.41 8.72
N PHE A 172 2.43 2.37 8.82
CA PHE A 172 3.14 2.19 10.10
C PHE A 172 4.10 3.34 10.43
N ALA A 173 3.95 4.51 9.78
CA ALA A 173 4.85 5.65 10.00
C ALA A 173 4.79 6.21 11.43
N ALA A 174 3.62 6.14 12.07
CA ALA A 174 3.38 6.73 13.39
C ALA A 174 3.70 5.80 14.58
N VAL A 175 4.27 4.60 14.33
CA VAL A 175 4.62 3.64 15.38
C VAL A 175 6.14 3.47 15.49
N ASP A 176 6.60 3.09 16.70
CA ASP A 176 8.00 2.78 16.94
C ASP A 176 8.48 1.55 16.13
N GLU A 177 9.80 1.39 16.01
CA GLU A 177 10.43 0.35 15.18
C GLU A 177 10.00 -1.07 15.58
N GLN A 178 9.93 -1.37 16.89
CA GLN A 178 9.56 -2.71 17.36
C GLN A 178 8.10 -3.02 17.06
N THR A 179 7.21 -2.07 17.32
CA THR A 179 5.78 -2.18 16.98
C THR A 179 5.59 -2.33 15.47
N ARG A 180 6.37 -1.62 14.65
CA ARG A 180 6.33 -1.71 13.18
C ARG A 180 6.65 -3.11 12.69
N LEU A 181 7.69 -3.76 13.23
CA LEU A 181 8.04 -5.13 12.87
C LEU A 181 6.89 -6.11 13.17
N LEU A 182 6.32 -6.03 14.38
CA LEU A 182 5.19 -6.88 14.77
C LEU A 182 3.93 -6.64 13.92
N LEU A 183 3.64 -5.39 13.57
CA LEU A 183 2.54 -5.04 12.68
C LEU A 183 2.79 -5.55 11.26
N GLY A 184 4.03 -5.51 10.77
CA GLY A 184 4.44 -6.08 9.49
C GLY A 184 4.22 -7.59 9.44
N GLU A 185 4.64 -8.33 10.47
CA GLU A 185 4.38 -9.78 10.59
C GLU A 185 2.88 -10.08 10.57
N LYS A 186 2.10 -9.31 11.34
CA LYS A 186 0.63 -9.47 11.37
C LYS A 186 -0.02 -9.16 10.03
N LEU A 187 0.44 -8.13 9.33
CA LEU A 187 -0.04 -7.81 7.99
C LEU A 187 0.26 -8.95 7.00
N LEU A 188 1.47 -9.55 7.07
CA LEU A 188 1.82 -10.71 6.25
C LEU A 188 0.93 -11.92 6.53
N GLU A 189 0.63 -12.23 7.79
CA GLU A 189 -0.32 -13.30 8.13
C GLU A 189 -1.70 -13.07 7.49
N ILE A 190 -2.20 -11.84 7.60
CA ILE A 190 -3.49 -11.44 7.03
C ILE A 190 -3.44 -11.59 5.51
N TRP A 191 -2.40 -11.03 4.89
CA TRP A 191 -2.20 -11.10 3.44
C TRP A 191 -2.09 -12.53 2.91
N GLN A 192 -1.35 -13.42 3.60
CA GLN A 192 -1.22 -14.82 3.22
C GLN A 192 -2.56 -15.57 3.23
N ARG A 193 -3.45 -15.22 4.18
CA ARG A 193 -4.80 -15.80 4.28
C ARG A 193 -5.74 -15.30 3.19
N LEU A 194 -5.69 -14.00 2.90
CA LEU A 194 -6.63 -13.34 1.99
C LEU A 194 -6.15 -13.32 0.54
N LYS A 195 -4.83 -13.42 0.30
CA LYS A 195 -4.20 -13.23 -1.01
C LYS A 195 -4.63 -11.92 -1.68
N GLN A 196 -4.67 -10.87 -0.86
CA GLN A 196 -5.13 -9.56 -1.27
C GLN A 196 -4.12 -8.90 -2.21
N THR A 197 -4.56 -8.43 -3.38
CA THR A 197 -3.71 -7.60 -4.24
C THR A 197 -3.41 -6.28 -3.54
N THR A 198 -2.14 -5.97 -3.32
CA THR A 198 -1.75 -4.88 -2.43
C THR A 198 -0.70 -3.98 -3.07
N LEU A 199 -0.92 -2.66 -2.98
CA LEU A 199 0.09 -1.63 -3.24
C LEU A 199 0.36 -0.86 -1.95
N LEU A 200 1.58 -1.00 -1.44
CA LEU A 200 2.08 -0.31 -0.25
C LEU A 200 3.01 0.82 -0.64
N ILE A 201 2.78 2.01 -0.13
CA ILE A 201 3.77 3.10 -0.13
C ILE A 201 4.46 3.10 1.22
N THR A 202 5.78 3.08 1.21
CA THR A 202 6.58 3.20 2.43
C THR A 202 7.92 3.90 2.14
N HIS A 203 8.49 4.49 3.18
CA HIS A 203 9.86 5.01 3.17
C HIS A 203 10.86 4.02 3.80
N SER A 204 10.38 2.92 4.40
CA SER A 204 11.21 1.88 5.01
C SER A 204 11.56 0.80 3.99
N ILE A 205 12.85 0.72 3.64
CA ILE A 205 13.35 -0.33 2.73
C ILE A 205 13.16 -1.71 3.34
N ALA A 206 13.44 -1.85 4.65
CA ALA A 206 13.29 -3.12 5.35
C ALA A 206 11.83 -3.61 5.29
N GLU A 207 10.86 -2.73 5.52
CA GLU A 207 9.43 -3.02 5.39
C GLU A 207 9.06 -3.44 3.97
N ALA A 208 9.52 -2.70 2.95
CA ALA A 208 9.27 -3.03 1.56
C ALA A 208 9.80 -4.42 1.18
N VAL A 209 11.03 -4.77 1.60
CA VAL A 209 11.63 -6.09 1.37
C VAL A 209 10.93 -7.18 2.18
N GLN A 210 10.55 -6.90 3.43
CA GLN A 210 9.84 -7.85 4.29
C GLN A 210 8.46 -8.22 3.72
N LEU A 211 7.70 -7.25 3.20
CA LEU A 211 6.28 -7.46 2.87
C LEU A 211 6.07 -7.89 1.41
N SER A 212 6.86 -7.40 0.47
CA SER A 212 6.50 -7.39 -0.95
C SER A 212 7.04 -8.57 -1.76
N ASP A 213 6.39 -8.88 -2.86
CA ASP A 213 6.90 -9.76 -3.91
C ASP A 213 7.78 -8.95 -4.90
N ARG A 214 7.43 -7.68 -5.13
CA ARG A 214 8.26 -6.71 -5.88
C ARG A 214 8.30 -5.36 -5.19
N VAL A 215 9.43 -4.68 -5.33
CA VAL A 215 9.62 -3.29 -4.87
C VAL A 215 9.86 -2.41 -6.09
N VAL A 216 9.00 -1.43 -6.30
CA VAL A 216 9.13 -0.39 -7.33
C VAL A 216 9.88 0.79 -6.71
N VAL A 217 11.06 1.08 -7.24
CA VAL A 217 11.91 2.19 -6.78
C VAL A 217 11.68 3.39 -7.70
N MET A 218 11.27 4.52 -7.12
CA MET A 218 11.07 5.78 -7.86
C MET A 218 12.31 6.67 -7.78
N SER A 219 12.54 7.42 -8.87
CA SER A 219 13.54 8.50 -8.93
C SER A 219 13.08 9.73 -8.13
N PHE A 220 14.01 10.67 -7.89
CA PHE A 220 13.66 12.03 -7.45
C PHE A 220 12.86 12.75 -8.54
N ARG A 221 12.22 13.87 -8.18
CA ARG A 221 11.36 14.70 -9.04
C ARG A 221 11.97 15.09 -10.38
N PRO A 222 11.19 14.92 -11.52
CA PRO A 222 9.88 14.28 -11.60
C PRO A 222 9.97 12.78 -11.36
N GLY A 223 8.98 12.24 -10.64
CA GLY A 223 8.97 10.83 -10.27
C GLY A 223 8.85 9.92 -11.50
N GLN A 224 9.78 8.97 -11.63
CA GLN A 224 9.81 7.92 -12.65
C GLN A 224 10.10 6.58 -11.98
N ILE A 225 9.78 5.48 -12.61
CA ILE A 225 10.28 4.17 -12.18
C ILE A 225 11.75 4.07 -12.57
N LYS A 226 12.61 3.98 -11.55
CA LYS A 226 14.04 3.74 -11.73
C LYS A 226 14.34 2.26 -11.92
N GLN A 227 13.74 1.43 -11.06
CA GLN A 227 13.95 -0.01 -11.05
C GLN A 227 12.75 -0.73 -10.41
N ILE A 228 12.51 -1.96 -10.83
CA ILE A 228 11.60 -2.89 -10.15
C ILE A 228 12.45 -4.08 -9.67
N VAL A 229 12.49 -4.27 -8.35
CA VAL A 229 13.27 -5.33 -7.70
C VAL A 229 12.34 -6.46 -7.31
N THR A 230 12.59 -7.67 -7.81
CA THR A 230 11.89 -8.87 -7.37
C THR A 230 12.46 -9.34 -6.04
N ILE A 231 11.59 -9.63 -5.09
CA ILE A 231 11.96 -10.11 -3.75
C ILE A 231 11.78 -11.63 -3.69
N ASP A 232 12.84 -12.33 -3.92
CA ASP A 232 12.93 -13.80 -4.00
C ASP A 232 13.13 -14.50 -2.63
N LEU A 233 12.71 -13.80 -1.55
CA LEU A 233 12.73 -14.37 -0.20
C LEU A 233 11.58 -15.37 -0.02
N PRO A 234 11.85 -16.54 0.62
CA PRO A 234 10.80 -17.52 0.89
C PRO A 234 9.74 -16.96 1.84
N ARG A 235 8.51 -17.46 1.72
CA ARG A 235 7.41 -17.21 2.65
C ARG A 235 7.12 -18.46 3.47
N PRO A 236 6.79 -18.37 4.78
CA PRO A 236 6.65 -17.15 5.57
C PRO A 236 8.00 -16.47 5.85
N ARG A 237 8.03 -15.14 5.86
CA ARG A 237 9.23 -14.34 6.16
C ARG A 237 9.36 -14.17 7.66
N THR A 238 9.93 -15.20 8.29
CA THR A 238 10.21 -15.26 9.72
C THR A 238 11.43 -14.41 10.10
N ALA A 239 11.66 -14.22 11.39
CA ALA A 239 12.85 -13.53 11.89
C ALA A 239 14.16 -14.11 11.33
N ASP A 240 14.26 -15.42 11.13
CA ASP A 240 15.45 -16.07 10.55
C ASP A 240 15.66 -15.67 9.09
N VAL A 241 14.57 -15.55 8.30
CA VAL A 241 14.65 -15.08 6.91
C VAL A 241 15.11 -13.63 6.87
N LEU A 242 14.61 -12.79 7.78
CA LEU A 242 14.96 -11.37 7.88
C LEU A 242 16.38 -11.15 8.42
N ALA A 243 16.93 -12.07 9.21
CA ALA A 243 18.32 -12.05 9.65
C ALA A 243 19.30 -12.61 8.60
N GLY A 244 18.80 -13.17 7.49
CA GLY A 244 19.62 -13.84 6.47
C GLY A 244 20.36 -12.87 5.55
N GLU A 245 21.45 -13.34 4.94
CA GLU A 245 22.29 -12.56 4.02
C GLU A 245 21.50 -12.06 2.78
N ARG A 246 20.53 -12.86 2.29
CA ARG A 246 19.74 -12.47 1.11
C ARG A 246 18.85 -11.26 1.39
N PHE A 247 18.27 -11.17 2.60
CA PHE A 247 17.51 -9.99 3.03
C PHE A 247 18.41 -8.75 3.08
N ALA A 248 19.57 -8.86 3.75
CA ALA A 248 20.54 -7.76 3.84
C ALA A 248 21.02 -7.30 2.45
N HIS A 249 21.26 -8.24 1.52
CA HIS A 249 21.65 -7.92 0.15
C HIS A 249 20.56 -7.13 -0.59
N LEU A 250 19.28 -7.55 -0.50
CA LEU A 250 18.17 -6.84 -1.14
C LEU A 250 17.97 -5.43 -0.56
N VAL A 251 18.08 -5.29 0.76
CA VAL A 251 18.04 -3.98 1.42
C VAL A 251 19.18 -3.08 0.93
N ALA A 252 20.42 -3.60 0.84
CA ALA A 252 21.57 -2.84 0.37
C ALA A 252 21.44 -2.44 -1.13
N LEU A 253 20.91 -3.32 -1.98
CA LEU A 253 20.64 -3.04 -3.39
C LEU A 253 19.69 -1.84 -3.54
N ILE A 254 18.55 -1.89 -2.85
CA ILE A 254 17.53 -0.83 -2.90
C ILE A 254 18.06 0.46 -2.27
N TRP A 255 18.81 0.37 -1.17
CA TRP A 255 19.44 1.52 -0.52
C TRP A 255 20.38 2.28 -1.45
N ASN A 256 21.21 1.56 -2.23
CA ASN A 256 22.15 2.18 -3.19
C ASN A 256 21.40 2.99 -4.27
N ASP A 257 20.29 2.45 -4.76
CA ASP A 257 19.43 3.16 -5.71
C ASP A 257 18.80 4.43 -5.12
N LEU A 258 18.25 4.32 -3.92
CA LEU A 258 17.62 5.46 -3.23
C LEU A 258 18.63 6.53 -2.82
N ARG A 259 19.83 6.14 -2.35
CA ARG A 259 20.88 7.06 -1.97
C ARG A 259 21.29 7.97 -3.13
N ALA A 260 21.42 7.40 -4.32
CA ALA A 260 21.76 8.18 -5.52
C ALA A 260 20.67 9.21 -5.84
N GLU A 261 19.39 8.85 -5.69
CA GLU A 261 18.26 9.74 -5.94
C GLU A 261 18.10 10.81 -4.84
N ALA A 262 18.30 10.46 -3.57
CA ALA A 262 18.26 11.41 -2.45
C ALA A 262 19.38 12.46 -2.59
N ALA A 263 20.59 12.06 -2.99
CA ALA A 263 21.69 12.98 -3.24
C ALA A 263 21.38 13.99 -4.37
N ARG A 264 20.70 13.57 -5.44
CA ARG A 264 20.21 14.46 -6.49
C ARG A 264 19.22 15.48 -5.96
N GLY A 265 18.27 15.03 -5.08
CA GLY A 265 17.30 15.91 -4.46
C GLY A 265 17.93 17.03 -3.64
N MET A 266 18.89 16.69 -2.78
CA MET A 266 19.61 17.67 -1.95
C MET A 266 20.40 18.68 -2.80
N ALA A 267 21.00 18.24 -3.90
CA ALA A 267 21.74 19.14 -4.81
C ALA A 267 20.82 20.16 -5.50
N THR A 268 19.58 19.79 -5.80
CA THR A 268 18.60 20.64 -6.48
C THR A 268 17.96 21.67 -5.53
N GLU A 269 17.71 21.29 -4.25
CA GLU A 269 17.14 22.19 -3.23
C GLU A 269 18.14 23.23 -2.71
N GLY A 270 19.44 22.95 -2.79
CA GLY A 270 20.50 23.89 -2.39
C GLY A 270 20.81 25.01 -3.40
N THR A 271 20.13 25.03 -4.56
CA THR A 271 20.39 25.99 -5.65
C THR A 271 19.24 27.02 -5.83
N THR A 272 18.20 26.96 -5.02
CA THR A 272 17.07 27.90 -4.95
C THR A 272 17.16 28.77 -3.71
#